data_e38290feb2bafc27d44f1a3da1c9c228
#
_entry.id   e38290feb2bafc27d44f1a3da1c9c228
#
_cell.length_a   1.000
_cell.length_b   1.000
_cell.length_c   1.000
_cell.angle_alpha   90.00
_cell.angle_beta   90.00
_cell.angle_gamma   90.00
#
_symmetry.space_group_name_H-M   'P 1'
#
loop_
_entity.id
_entity.type
_entity.pdbx_description
1 polymer ?
#
loop_
_entity_poly.entity_id
_entity_poly.type
_entity_poly.pdbx_seq_one_letter_code
_entity_poly.pdbx_strand_id
1 'polypeptide(L)'
;ASDVYKRQVHGEQKYEGMSADSSELRVRGTMETTKDGYLLRYEEADETGRVTTATRLALAPDCVILTRTGEVTSEMVFEAGKEHTSFYAVPYGTLPISVKAESVKWKIEETGGMLALRYAINIGGQRGECALRVRVRTEEE
;
A
#
# COMPACT_ATOMS: atom_id res chain seq x y z
N ALA A 1 12.38 22.56 8.45
CA ALA A 1 12.07 21.78 7.28
C ALA A 1 12.61 20.38 7.45
N SER A 2 11.78 19.40 7.24
CA SER A 2 12.23 18.02 7.25
C SER A 2 13.06 17.77 6.00
N ASP A 3 14.24 17.23 6.19
CA ASP A 3 15.03 16.79 5.06
C ASP A 3 14.36 15.60 4.42
N VAL A 4 13.91 15.78 3.21
CA VAL A 4 13.31 14.71 2.43
C VAL A 4 14.43 13.91 1.81
N TYR A 5 14.57 12.68 2.25
CA TYR A 5 15.59 11.79 1.75
C TYR A 5 14.96 10.68 0.94
N LYS A 6 15.23 10.70 -0.37
CA LYS A 6 14.68 9.69 -1.28
C LYS A 6 15.73 8.63 -1.59
N ARG A 7 15.33 7.38 -1.45
CA ARG A 7 16.16 6.24 -1.82
C ARG A 7 15.41 5.34 -2.79
N GLN A 8 16.14 4.72 -3.68
CA GLN A 8 15.59 3.67 -4.53
C GLN A 8 15.42 2.41 -3.68
N VAL A 9 14.27 1.81 -3.79
CA VAL A 9 13.95 0.60 -3.04
C VAL A 9 13.37 -0.47 -3.95
N HIS A 10 13.60 -1.73 -3.57
CA HIS A 10 12.91 -2.86 -4.16
C HIS A 10 11.83 -3.30 -3.19
N GLY A 11 10.61 -3.40 -3.68
CA GLY A 11 9.49 -3.85 -2.90
C GLY A 11 9.01 -5.22 -3.33
N GLU A 12 8.67 -6.05 -2.38
CA GLU A 12 8.00 -7.31 -2.62
C GLU A 12 6.71 -7.27 -1.82
N GLN A 13 5.60 -7.34 -2.53
CA GLN A 13 4.27 -7.22 -1.95
C GLN A 13 3.55 -8.55 -2.11
N LYS A 14 3.07 -9.08 -0.99
CA LYS A 14 2.28 -10.30 -0.99
C LYS A 14 0.90 -9.97 -0.46
N TYR A 15 -0.11 -10.26 -1.25
CA TYR A 15 -1.50 -10.01 -0.94
C TYR A 15 -2.26 -11.33 -0.86
N GLU A 16 -2.91 -11.57 0.27
CA GLU A 16 -3.83 -12.69 0.45
C GLU A 16 -5.21 -12.10 0.65
N GLY A 17 -6.08 -12.34 -0.31
CA GLY A 17 -7.41 -11.78 -0.29
C GLY A 17 -8.49 -12.82 -0.03
N MET A 18 -9.71 -12.39 -0.27
CA MET A 18 -10.91 -13.20 -0.17
C MET A 18 -10.73 -14.49 -0.99
N SER A 19 -11.24 -15.60 -0.52
CA SER A 19 -11.14 -16.91 -1.19
C SER A 19 -9.72 -17.50 -1.18
N ALA A 20 -8.87 -17.07 -0.26
CA ALA A 20 -7.50 -17.57 -0.10
C ALA A 20 -6.60 -17.39 -1.34
N ASP A 21 -6.97 -16.51 -2.23
CA ASP A 21 -6.10 -16.14 -3.35
C ASP A 21 -4.92 -15.33 -2.87
N SER A 22 -3.77 -15.56 -3.47
CA SER A 22 -2.58 -14.78 -3.17
C SER A 22 -1.93 -14.27 -4.45
N SER A 23 -1.32 -13.11 -4.37
CA SER A 23 -0.54 -12.55 -5.48
C SER A 23 0.73 -11.92 -4.93
N GLU A 24 1.76 -11.94 -5.73
CA GLU A 24 3.03 -11.30 -5.41
C GLU A 24 3.39 -10.31 -6.50
N LEU A 25 3.96 -9.20 -6.08
CA LEU A 25 4.44 -8.18 -7.00
C LEU A 25 5.82 -7.72 -6.55
N ARG A 26 6.75 -7.68 -7.49
CA ARG A 26 8.09 -7.13 -7.25
C ARG A 26 8.22 -5.86 -8.06
N VAL A 27 8.55 -4.78 -7.39
CA VAL A 27 8.62 -3.47 -8.02
C VAL A 27 9.83 -2.70 -7.54
N ARG A 28 10.26 -1.75 -8.36
CA ARG A 28 11.18 -0.71 -7.97
C ARG A 28 10.39 0.53 -7.62
N GLY A 29 10.84 1.21 -6.60
CA GLY A 29 10.21 2.44 -6.19
C GLY A 29 11.18 3.34 -5.45
N THR A 30 10.63 4.29 -4.75
CA THR A 30 11.40 5.22 -3.94
C THR A 30 10.91 5.19 -2.51
N MET A 31 11.81 5.44 -1.59
CA MET A 31 11.52 5.60 -0.18
C MET A 31 11.97 6.98 0.27
N GLU A 32 11.09 7.67 0.94
CA GLU A 32 11.30 9.01 1.42
C GLU A 32 11.05 9.04 2.91
N THR A 33 11.96 9.63 3.68
CA THR A 33 11.75 9.81 5.11
C THR A 33 10.78 10.97 5.33
N THR A 34 9.80 10.76 6.18
CA THR A 34 8.82 11.78 6.52
C THR A 34 8.89 12.08 8.02
N LYS A 35 8.17 13.09 8.45
CA LYS A 35 8.12 13.47 9.86
C LYS A 35 7.67 12.33 10.77
N ASP A 36 6.70 11.53 10.31
CA ASP A 36 6.10 10.47 11.12
C ASP A 36 6.61 9.07 10.79
N GLY A 37 7.37 8.92 9.71
CA GLY A 37 7.87 7.62 9.28
C GLY A 37 8.45 7.64 7.89
N TYR A 38 7.77 6.97 6.96
CA TYR A 38 8.26 6.82 5.59
C TYR A 38 7.15 6.93 4.59
N LEU A 39 7.51 7.31 3.38
CA LEU A 39 6.63 7.30 2.23
C LEU A 39 7.26 6.42 1.15
N LEU A 40 6.56 5.36 0.79
CA LEU A 40 6.98 4.45 -0.28
C LEU A 40 6.16 4.77 -1.52
N ARG A 41 6.81 4.83 -2.68
CA ARG A 41 6.15 5.08 -3.96
C ARG A 41 6.63 4.11 -5.00
N TYR A 42 5.70 3.58 -5.79
CA TYR A 42 6.05 2.78 -6.95
C TYR A 42 4.98 2.89 -8.01
N GLU A 43 5.34 2.51 -9.22
CA GLU A 43 4.44 2.54 -10.36
C GLU A 43 4.35 1.17 -10.99
N GLU A 44 3.17 0.83 -11.48
CA GLU A 44 2.94 -0.36 -12.27
C GLU A 44 2.76 0.05 -13.72
N ALA A 45 3.33 -0.72 -14.63
CA ALA A 45 3.25 -0.44 -16.06
C ALA A 45 2.71 -1.67 -16.79
N ASP A 46 2.09 -1.42 -17.95
CA ASP A 46 1.65 -2.49 -18.83
C ASP A 46 2.81 -2.98 -19.70
N GLU A 47 2.53 -3.92 -20.61
CA GLU A 47 3.54 -4.51 -21.49
C GLU A 47 4.23 -3.50 -22.40
N THR A 48 3.59 -2.37 -22.67
CA THR A 48 4.15 -1.32 -23.53
C THR A 48 5.04 -0.34 -22.77
N GLY A 49 5.13 -0.48 -21.43
CA GLY A 49 5.86 0.44 -20.59
C GLY A 49 5.05 1.65 -20.15
N ARG A 50 3.76 1.69 -20.48
CA ARG A 50 2.89 2.77 -20.06
C ARG A 50 2.50 2.57 -18.59
N VAL A 51 2.67 3.61 -17.77
CA VAL A 51 2.27 3.57 -16.37
C VAL A 51 0.75 3.50 -16.28
N THR A 52 0.24 2.47 -15.62
CA THR A 52 -1.19 2.26 -15.45
C THR A 52 -1.68 2.64 -14.06
N THR A 53 -0.84 2.49 -13.07
CA THR A 53 -1.20 2.78 -11.68
C THR A 53 0.02 3.27 -10.91
N ALA A 54 -0.15 4.32 -10.14
CA ALA A 54 0.86 4.81 -9.20
C ALA A 54 0.37 4.52 -7.79
N THR A 55 1.24 3.99 -6.95
CA THR A 55 0.90 3.60 -5.58
C THR A 55 1.79 4.34 -4.59
N ARG A 56 1.17 4.79 -3.50
CA ARG A 56 1.84 5.43 -2.39
C ARG A 56 1.45 4.74 -1.10
N LEU A 57 2.44 4.48 -0.24
CA LEU A 57 2.22 3.96 1.10
C LEU A 57 2.83 4.94 2.09
N ALA A 58 1.99 5.62 2.82
CA ALA A 58 2.43 6.54 3.87
C ALA A 58 2.40 5.80 5.21
N LEU A 59 3.57 5.67 5.83
CA LEU A 59 3.73 4.91 7.06
C LEU A 59 3.91 5.85 8.25
N ALA A 60 3.00 5.77 9.20
CA ALA A 60 3.11 6.44 10.49
C ALA A 60 3.03 5.36 11.59
N PRO A 61 3.40 5.68 12.85
CA PRO A 61 3.48 4.65 13.89
C PRO A 61 2.23 3.78 14.06
N ASP A 62 1.05 4.38 13.96
CA ASP A 62 -0.21 3.65 14.19
C ASP A 62 -1.15 3.69 13.00
N CYS A 63 -0.68 4.19 11.88
CA CYS A 63 -1.54 4.40 10.73
C CYS A 63 -0.76 4.25 9.43
N VAL A 64 -1.33 3.50 8.50
CA VAL A 64 -0.78 3.36 7.15
C VAL A 64 -1.86 3.76 6.17
N ILE A 65 -1.50 4.61 5.21
CA ILE A 65 -2.43 5.04 4.17
C ILE A 65 -1.90 4.57 2.82
N LEU A 66 -2.72 3.77 2.14
CA LEU A 66 -2.43 3.26 0.81
C LEU A 66 -3.25 4.06 -0.19
N THR A 67 -2.59 4.76 -1.10
CA THR A 67 -3.25 5.54 -2.14
C THR A 67 -2.83 5.03 -3.51
N ARG A 68 -3.81 4.78 -4.37
CA ARG A 68 -3.57 4.35 -5.75
C ARG A 68 -4.25 5.32 -6.69
N THR A 69 -3.57 5.65 -7.78
CA THR A 69 -4.10 6.55 -8.82
C THR A 69 -3.79 5.96 -10.19
N GLY A 70 -4.67 6.21 -11.15
CA GLY A 70 -4.55 5.71 -12.51
C GLY A 70 -5.79 4.95 -12.93
N GLU A 71 -5.63 3.75 -13.48
CA GLU A 71 -6.76 2.91 -13.88
C GLU A 71 -7.62 2.52 -12.68
N VAL A 72 -6.97 2.40 -11.52
CA VAL A 72 -7.64 2.23 -10.24
C VAL A 72 -7.31 3.45 -9.40
N THR A 73 -8.33 4.07 -8.83
CA THR A 73 -8.14 5.17 -7.88
C THR A 73 -8.80 4.77 -6.58
N SER A 74 -8.01 4.70 -5.52
CA SER A 74 -8.53 4.32 -4.21
C SER A 74 -7.65 4.88 -3.10
N GLU A 75 -8.24 5.00 -1.93
CA GLU A 75 -7.51 5.34 -0.72
C GLU A 75 -7.98 4.39 0.37
N MET A 76 -7.04 3.74 1.03
CA MET A 76 -7.34 2.87 2.16
C MET A 76 -6.54 3.33 3.36
N VAL A 77 -7.24 3.57 4.47
CA VAL A 77 -6.61 3.97 5.72
C VAL A 77 -6.65 2.78 6.67
N PHE A 78 -5.46 2.36 7.11
CA PHE A 78 -5.30 1.24 8.04
C PHE A 78 -4.89 1.78 9.39
N GLU A 79 -5.81 1.76 10.30
CA GLU A 79 -5.58 2.19 11.68
C GLU A 79 -6.17 1.13 12.59
N ALA A 80 -5.33 0.48 13.39
CA ALA A 80 -5.74 -0.70 14.15
C ALA A 80 -6.97 -0.42 15.02
N GLY A 81 -7.99 -1.26 14.88
CA GLY A 81 -9.21 -1.16 15.64
C GLY A 81 -10.22 -0.14 15.13
N LYS A 82 -9.91 0.59 14.07
CA LYS A 82 -10.81 1.60 13.50
C LYS A 82 -11.24 1.26 12.09
N GLU A 83 -12.49 1.58 11.78
CA GLU A 83 -13.03 1.42 10.45
C GLU A 83 -12.98 2.75 9.71
N HIS A 84 -12.48 2.71 8.47
CA HIS A 84 -12.45 3.86 7.58
C HIS A 84 -13.18 3.55 6.28
N THR A 85 -13.90 4.52 5.77
CA THR A 85 -14.66 4.39 4.52
C THR A 85 -14.09 5.28 3.45
N SER A 86 -14.14 4.80 2.20
CA SER A 86 -13.64 5.53 1.05
C SER A 86 -14.32 4.98 -0.21
N PHE A 87 -13.73 5.28 -1.37
CA PHE A 87 -14.24 4.81 -2.65
C PHE A 87 -13.15 4.12 -3.45
N TYR A 88 -13.57 3.13 -4.20
CA TYR A 88 -12.73 2.40 -5.14
C TYR A 88 -13.25 2.72 -6.54
N ALA A 89 -12.49 3.49 -7.29
CA ALA A 89 -12.91 3.93 -8.62
C ALA A 89 -12.14 3.19 -9.71
N VAL A 90 -12.88 2.67 -10.66
CA VAL A 90 -12.37 2.01 -11.87
C VAL A 90 -13.01 2.70 -13.08
N PRO A 91 -12.49 2.48 -14.32
CA PRO A 91 -13.01 3.20 -15.49
C PRO A 91 -14.51 3.10 -15.70
N TYR A 92 -15.11 2.00 -15.29
CA TYR A 92 -16.56 1.75 -15.52
C TYR A 92 -17.41 2.00 -14.28
N GLY A 93 -16.88 2.55 -13.21
CA GLY A 93 -17.70 2.87 -12.04
C GLY A 93 -16.94 3.09 -10.77
N THR A 94 -17.68 3.44 -9.73
CA THR A 94 -17.13 3.70 -8.40
C THR A 94 -17.88 2.85 -7.38
N LEU A 95 -17.14 2.19 -6.50
CA LEU A 95 -17.69 1.35 -5.47
C LEU A 95 -17.35 1.90 -4.09
N PRO A 96 -18.27 1.86 -3.12
CA PRO A 96 -17.93 2.18 -1.75
C PRO A 96 -17.03 1.08 -1.17
N ILE A 97 -16.06 1.47 -0.37
CA ILE A 97 -15.13 0.57 0.27
C ILE A 97 -15.03 0.93 1.75
N SER A 98 -15.03 -0.06 2.62
CA SER A 98 -14.68 0.15 4.02
C SER A 98 -13.59 -0.82 4.43
N VAL A 99 -12.70 -0.36 5.30
CA VAL A 99 -11.53 -1.11 5.76
C VAL A 99 -11.46 -1.01 7.26
N LYS A 100 -11.36 -2.14 7.92
CA LYS A 100 -11.11 -2.20 9.35
C LYS A 100 -9.85 -3.01 9.60
N ALA A 101 -8.78 -2.33 10.01
CA ALA A 101 -7.52 -2.99 10.27
C ALA A 101 -7.56 -3.72 11.61
N GLU A 102 -7.15 -4.98 11.62
CA GLU A 102 -6.97 -5.76 12.84
C GLU A 102 -5.56 -5.56 13.37
N SER A 103 -4.59 -5.44 12.47
CA SER A 103 -3.18 -5.31 12.82
C SER A 103 -2.48 -4.42 11.82
N VAL A 104 -1.73 -3.46 12.34
CA VAL A 104 -0.88 -2.57 11.54
C VAL A 104 0.49 -2.59 12.18
N LYS A 105 1.46 -3.19 11.49
CA LYS A 105 2.82 -3.32 11.99
C LYS A 105 3.81 -3.01 10.90
N TRP A 106 4.79 -2.18 11.21
CA TRP A 106 5.89 -1.99 10.29
C TRP A 106 7.17 -1.70 11.05
N LYS A 107 8.25 -2.15 10.47
CA LYS A 107 9.58 -1.86 10.97
C LYS A 107 10.45 -1.60 9.74
N ILE A 108 10.69 -0.34 9.46
CA ILE A 108 11.47 0.10 8.31
C ILE A 108 12.54 1.05 8.79
N GLU A 109 13.72 0.86 8.29
CA GLU A 109 14.89 1.67 8.53
C GLU A 109 15.44 2.11 7.18
N GLU A 110 16.51 2.89 7.17
CA GLU A 110 17.13 3.37 5.93
C GLU A 110 17.56 2.25 4.99
N THR A 111 17.87 1.07 5.54
CA THR A 111 18.31 -0.08 4.77
C THR A 111 17.14 -0.93 4.26
N GLY A 112 15.92 -0.64 4.71
CA GLY A 112 14.74 -1.38 4.35
C GLY A 112 14.01 -1.93 5.56
N GLY A 113 13.15 -2.89 5.33
CA GLY A 113 12.36 -3.52 6.39
C GLY A 113 11.09 -4.15 5.88
N MET A 114 10.09 -4.23 6.75
CA MET A 114 8.83 -4.89 6.45
C MET A 114 7.63 -4.12 6.97
N LEU A 115 6.54 -4.25 6.24
CA LEU A 115 5.20 -3.80 6.61
C LEU A 115 4.28 -5.02 6.57
N ALA A 116 3.44 -5.17 7.57
CA ALA A 116 2.43 -6.22 7.60
C ALA A 116 1.09 -5.65 8.08
N LEU A 117 0.07 -5.85 7.28
CA LEU A 117 -1.30 -5.42 7.57
C LEU A 117 -2.23 -6.61 7.53
N ARG A 118 -3.17 -6.66 8.48
CA ARG A 118 -4.31 -7.59 8.42
C ARG A 118 -5.57 -6.76 8.59
N TYR A 119 -6.52 -6.96 7.71
CA TYR A 119 -7.72 -6.14 7.72
C TYR A 119 -8.93 -6.85 7.13
N ALA A 120 -10.10 -6.41 7.56
CA ALA A 120 -11.36 -6.76 6.93
C ALA A 120 -11.71 -5.68 5.93
N ILE A 121 -12.23 -6.07 4.79
CA ILE A 121 -12.61 -5.15 3.72
C ILE A 121 -14.05 -5.44 3.29
N ASN A 122 -14.74 -4.37 2.91
CA ASN A 122 -16.05 -4.45 2.29
C ASN A 122 -16.02 -3.59 1.04
N ILE A 123 -16.18 -4.22 -0.12
CA ILE A 123 -16.20 -3.52 -1.41
C ILE A 123 -17.57 -3.77 -2.05
N GLY A 124 -18.37 -2.71 -2.19
CA GLY A 124 -19.67 -2.82 -2.82
C GLY A 124 -20.61 -3.83 -2.14
N GLY A 125 -20.50 -3.99 -0.83
CA GLY A 125 -21.30 -4.94 -0.06
C GLY A 125 -20.69 -6.32 0.10
N GLN A 126 -19.58 -6.60 -0.58
CA GLN A 126 -18.90 -7.88 -0.50
C GLN A 126 -17.78 -7.82 0.54
N ARG A 127 -17.85 -8.71 1.53
CA ARG A 127 -16.93 -8.71 2.66
C ARG A 127 -15.85 -9.78 2.51
N GLY A 128 -14.66 -9.48 3.04
CA GLY A 128 -13.58 -10.43 3.07
C GLY A 128 -12.48 -10.01 4.03
N GLU A 129 -11.55 -10.93 4.26
CA GLU A 129 -10.37 -10.69 5.07
C GLU A 129 -9.15 -10.72 4.20
N CYS A 130 -8.23 -9.81 4.47
CA CYS A 130 -7.03 -9.61 3.67
C CYS A 130 -5.80 -9.47 4.53
N ALA A 131 -4.68 -9.85 3.96
CA ALA A 131 -3.37 -9.61 4.54
C ALA A 131 -2.47 -9.02 3.45
N LEU A 132 -1.73 -7.98 3.80
CA LEU A 132 -0.75 -7.36 2.92
C LEU A 132 0.60 -7.37 3.62
N ARG A 133 1.61 -7.89 2.92
CA ARG A 133 3.00 -7.83 3.39
C ARG A 133 3.84 -7.15 2.34
N VAL A 134 4.66 -6.21 2.78
CA VAL A 134 5.59 -5.50 1.92
C VAL A 134 6.98 -5.65 2.51
N ARG A 135 7.90 -6.19 1.72
CA ARG A 135 9.31 -6.24 2.08
C ARG A 135 10.04 -5.21 1.24
N VAL A 136 10.82 -4.38 1.90
CA VAL A 136 11.53 -3.28 1.28
C VAL A 136 13.02 -3.45 1.49
N ARG A 137 13.80 -3.28 0.42
CA ARG A 137 15.26 -3.23 0.51
C ARG A 137 15.78 -2.05 -0.28
N THR A 138 16.73 -1.33 0.31
CA THR A 138 17.38 -0.26 -0.43
C THR A 138 18.30 -0.84 -1.49
N GLU A 139 18.34 -0.17 -2.62
CA GLU A 139 19.23 -0.53 -3.70
C GLU A 139 20.64 -0.04 -3.37
N GLU A 140 21.62 -0.92 -3.46
CA GLU A 140 23.01 -0.52 -3.33
C GLU A 140 23.51 -0.01 -4.67
N GLU A 141 24.22 1.12 -4.60
CA GLU A 141 24.86 1.69 -5.79
C GLU A 141 26.17 0.97 -6.10
#